data_9087c993f32d1e924bd716973e02aa80
#
_entry.id   9087c993f32d1e924bd716973e02aa80
#
_cell.length_a   1.000
_cell.length_b   1.000
_cell.length_c   1.000
_cell.angle_alpha   90.00
_cell.angle_beta   90.00
_cell.angle_gamma   90.00
#
_symmetry.space_group_name_H-M   'P 1'
#
loop_
_entity.id
_entity.type
_entity.pdbx_description
1 polymer ?
#
loop_
_entity_poly.entity_id
_entity_poly.type
_entity_poly.pdbx_seq_one_letter_code
_entity_poly.pdbx_strand_id
1 'polypeptide(L)'
;MESTDETIPSGPRKVPEWLPPDRVGSYLGYLQQYTHNINLLRWFLDAGDDVRVKMVDFDEDGYSGIVIFEMAGIRVTLESGGISHYRWDEHTQIYFQHGWVHTWAPPLLLKNTSAEVEIYRAGEDQQILRPIPKPRWTWAYHRELEHFIKHVRTDQPFRSSGEDSLTDVRLYEEIYKKFLNIN
;
A
#
# COMPACT_ATOMS: atom_id res chain seq x y z
N MET A 1 25.41 -24.86 -8.33
CA MET A 1 24.84 -23.71 -7.62
C MET A 1 25.08 -23.98 -6.15
N GLU A 2 26.17 -23.44 -5.60
CA GLU A 2 26.47 -23.61 -4.18
C GLU A 2 25.42 -22.81 -3.38
N SER A 3 24.78 -23.48 -2.46
CA SER A 3 23.90 -22.87 -1.46
C SER A 3 24.77 -22.03 -0.55
N THR A 4 24.65 -20.71 -0.60
CA THR A 4 25.24 -19.86 0.43
C THR A 4 24.40 -20.02 1.68
N ASP A 5 24.95 -20.68 2.70
CA ASP A 5 24.41 -20.75 4.07
C ASP A 5 24.54 -19.39 4.81
N GLU A 6 24.24 -18.30 4.12
CA GLU A 6 24.13 -17.00 4.76
C GLU A 6 22.80 -16.93 5.52
N THR A 7 22.84 -17.31 6.78
CA THR A 7 21.79 -16.98 7.74
C THR A 7 21.72 -15.47 7.86
N ILE A 8 20.66 -14.87 7.34
CA ILE A 8 20.35 -13.46 7.59
C ILE A 8 20.27 -13.29 9.12
N PRO A 9 21.13 -12.45 9.73
CA PRO A 9 21.08 -12.25 11.17
C PRO A 9 19.70 -11.75 11.57
N SER A 10 18.93 -12.55 12.28
CA SER A 10 17.70 -12.11 12.93
C SER A 10 18.06 -11.29 14.17
N GLY A 11 18.53 -10.07 13.97
CA GLY A 11 18.69 -9.11 15.06
C GLY A 11 17.32 -8.71 15.62
N PRO A 12 17.27 -8.18 16.86
CA PRO A 12 16.03 -7.68 17.43
C PRO A 12 15.45 -6.64 16.47
N ARG A 13 14.13 -6.74 16.21
CA ARG A 13 13.43 -5.78 15.34
C ARG A 13 13.58 -4.40 15.95
N LYS A 14 14.18 -3.48 15.22
CA LYS A 14 14.31 -2.09 15.63
C LYS A 14 12.95 -1.42 15.41
N VAL A 15 12.36 -0.95 16.48
CA VAL A 15 11.14 -0.13 16.47
C VAL A 15 11.46 1.25 17.05
N PRO A 16 10.68 2.29 16.76
CA PRO A 16 10.88 3.59 17.36
C PRO A 16 10.87 3.54 18.90
N GLU A 17 11.78 4.27 19.54
CA GLU A 17 11.90 4.28 21.03
C GLU A 17 10.65 4.84 21.73
N TRP A 18 9.89 5.70 21.03
CA TRP A 18 8.65 6.27 21.56
C TRP A 18 7.48 5.29 21.53
N LEU A 19 7.60 4.15 20.83
CA LEU A 19 6.49 3.19 20.67
C LEU A 19 6.34 2.34 21.93
N PRO A 20 5.14 2.31 22.57
CA PRO A 20 4.88 1.46 23.72
C PRO A 20 5.08 -0.04 23.39
N PRO A 21 5.66 -0.83 24.31
CA PRO A 21 5.95 -2.24 24.06
C PRO A 21 4.72 -3.09 23.70
N ASP A 22 3.55 -2.77 24.24
CA ASP A 22 2.28 -3.44 23.96
C ASP A 22 1.72 -3.10 22.56
N ARG A 23 2.25 -2.07 21.88
CA ARG A 23 1.87 -1.64 20.55
C ARG A 23 2.81 -2.10 19.44
N VAL A 24 3.93 -2.71 19.78
CA VAL A 24 4.91 -3.19 18.79
C VAL A 24 4.31 -4.17 17.79
N GLY A 25 3.46 -5.08 18.26
CA GLY A 25 2.81 -6.07 17.39
C GLY A 25 1.87 -5.44 16.36
N SER A 26 0.99 -4.54 16.80
CA SER A 26 0.07 -3.84 15.92
C SER A 26 0.79 -2.91 14.95
N TYR A 27 1.79 -2.16 15.43
CA TYR A 27 2.62 -1.29 14.59
C TYR A 27 3.31 -2.04 13.44
N LEU A 28 4.00 -3.14 13.77
CA LEU A 28 4.69 -3.94 12.76
C LEU A 28 3.71 -4.66 11.81
N GLY A 29 2.57 -5.13 12.33
CA GLY A 29 1.52 -5.73 11.50
C GLY A 29 0.91 -4.73 10.55
N TYR A 30 0.61 -3.53 11.02
CA TYR A 30 0.07 -2.45 10.20
C TYR A 30 1.08 -2.02 9.12
N LEU A 31 2.34 -1.80 9.49
CA LEU A 31 3.40 -1.45 8.56
C LEU A 31 3.58 -2.53 7.48
N GLN A 32 3.59 -3.80 7.86
CA GLN A 32 3.74 -4.91 6.91
C GLN A 32 2.58 -4.99 5.91
N GLN A 33 1.36 -4.77 6.37
CA GLN A 33 0.15 -4.93 5.54
C GLN A 33 -0.13 -3.68 4.69
N TYR A 34 -0.16 -2.50 5.31
CA TYR A 34 -0.69 -1.28 4.68
C TYR A 34 0.36 -0.40 4.00
N THR A 35 1.66 -0.77 4.06
CA THR A 35 2.69 -0.09 3.28
C THR A 35 2.37 -0.13 1.78
N HIS A 36 1.85 -1.25 1.29
CA HIS A 36 1.48 -1.41 -0.11
C HIS A 36 0.36 -0.45 -0.52
N ASN A 37 -0.66 -0.31 0.33
CA ASN A 37 -1.80 0.56 0.07
C ASN A 37 -1.39 2.03 0.10
N ILE A 38 -0.60 2.46 1.10
CA ILE A 38 -0.15 3.85 1.21
C ILE A 38 0.76 4.23 0.05
N ASN A 39 1.73 3.39 -0.29
CA ASN A 39 2.62 3.61 -1.43
C ASN A 39 1.84 3.66 -2.76
N LEU A 40 0.86 2.76 -2.95
CA LEU A 40 -0.01 2.74 -4.11
C LEU A 40 -0.84 4.03 -4.24
N LEU A 41 -1.40 4.52 -3.14
CA LEU A 41 -2.18 5.76 -3.12
C LEU A 41 -1.31 6.97 -3.46
N ARG A 42 -0.12 7.07 -2.88
CA ARG A 42 0.86 8.11 -3.21
C ARG A 42 1.23 8.07 -4.70
N TRP A 43 1.46 6.89 -5.22
CA TRP A 43 1.79 6.69 -6.63
C TRP A 43 0.63 7.07 -7.56
N PHE A 44 -0.61 6.69 -7.27
CA PHE A 44 -1.78 7.05 -8.07
C PHE A 44 -2.02 8.56 -8.14
N LEU A 45 -1.71 9.26 -7.06
CA LEU A 45 -1.96 10.69 -6.95
C LEU A 45 -0.72 11.55 -7.30
N ASP A 46 0.40 10.91 -7.66
CA ASP A 46 1.69 11.58 -7.89
C ASP A 46 2.06 12.53 -6.74
N ALA A 47 1.80 12.08 -5.51
CA ALA A 47 1.85 12.94 -4.33
C ALA A 47 3.28 13.16 -3.80
N GLY A 48 4.25 12.29 -4.15
CA GLY A 48 5.61 12.38 -3.64
C GLY A 48 5.62 12.51 -2.11
N ASP A 49 6.20 13.60 -1.61
CA ASP A 49 6.26 13.94 -0.18
C ASP A 49 5.12 14.89 0.27
N ASP A 50 4.24 15.33 -0.64
CA ASP A 50 3.08 16.16 -0.30
C ASP A 50 1.95 15.31 0.27
N VAL A 51 2.21 14.75 1.45
CA VAL A 51 1.30 13.87 2.18
C VAL A 51 1.26 14.25 3.66
N ARG A 52 0.06 14.28 4.23
CA ARG A 52 -0.18 14.55 5.66
C ARG A 52 -1.25 13.63 6.21
N VAL A 53 -1.01 13.13 7.40
CA VAL A 53 -2.03 12.42 8.17
C VAL A 53 -2.94 13.43 8.85
N LYS A 54 -4.21 13.49 8.49
CA LYS A 54 -5.18 14.43 9.04
C LYS A 54 -5.88 13.88 10.29
N MET A 55 -6.25 12.61 10.26
CA MET A 55 -6.98 11.95 11.33
C MET A 55 -6.62 10.46 11.36
N VAL A 56 -6.60 9.91 12.56
CA VAL A 56 -6.50 8.48 12.80
C VAL A 56 -7.59 8.11 13.81
N ASP A 57 -8.38 7.12 13.48
CA ASP A 57 -9.41 6.54 14.32
C ASP A 57 -9.28 5.03 14.28
N PHE A 58 -8.45 4.49 15.19
CA PHE A 58 -8.23 3.07 15.33
C PHE A 58 -8.96 2.53 16.55
N ASP A 59 -9.42 1.29 16.40
CA ASP A 59 -9.90 0.50 17.54
C ASP A 59 -8.78 0.25 18.55
N GLU A 60 -9.14 -0.35 19.69
CA GLU A 60 -8.19 -0.66 20.76
C GLU A 60 -7.05 -1.59 20.33
N ASP A 61 -7.24 -2.37 19.27
CA ASP A 61 -6.21 -3.25 18.70
C ASP A 61 -5.05 -2.46 18.08
N GLY A 62 -5.24 -1.18 17.76
CA GLY A 62 -4.27 -0.31 17.09
C GLY A 62 -3.97 -0.75 15.67
N TYR A 63 -4.93 -1.42 15.01
CA TYR A 63 -4.77 -1.99 13.68
C TYR A 63 -6.00 -1.79 12.81
N SER A 64 -7.21 -2.01 13.36
CA SER A 64 -8.48 -1.82 12.67
C SER A 64 -8.93 -0.38 12.79
N GLY A 65 -9.51 0.18 11.73
CA GLY A 65 -10.05 1.53 11.76
C GLY A 65 -9.79 2.34 10.50
N ILE A 66 -9.74 3.66 10.64
CA ILE A 66 -9.68 4.58 9.52
C ILE A 66 -8.54 5.58 9.70
N VAL A 67 -7.80 5.81 8.63
CA VAL A 67 -6.84 6.90 8.51
C VAL A 67 -7.29 7.85 7.39
N ILE A 68 -7.35 9.13 7.68
CA ILE A 68 -7.61 10.18 6.69
C ILE A 68 -6.30 10.91 6.40
N PHE A 69 -5.93 10.93 5.13
CA PHE A 69 -4.80 11.69 4.62
C PHE A 69 -5.26 12.88 3.78
N GLU A 70 -4.34 13.81 3.60
CA GLU A 70 -4.31 14.77 2.51
C GLU A 70 -3.08 14.47 1.67
N MET A 71 -3.28 14.06 0.42
CA MET A 71 -2.22 13.71 -0.53
C MET A 71 -2.37 14.55 -1.79
N ALA A 72 -1.36 15.37 -2.12
CA ALA A 72 -1.43 16.31 -3.25
C ALA A 72 -2.72 17.16 -3.25
N GLY A 73 -3.15 17.62 -2.05
CA GLY A 73 -4.38 18.39 -1.87
C GLY A 73 -5.69 17.57 -1.96
N ILE A 74 -5.61 16.26 -2.17
CA ILE A 74 -6.76 15.36 -2.26
C ILE A 74 -6.97 14.66 -0.92
N ARG A 75 -8.23 14.58 -0.48
CA ARG A 75 -8.59 13.78 0.70
C ARG A 75 -8.62 12.30 0.34
N VAL A 76 -7.89 11.51 1.11
CA VAL A 76 -7.79 10.06 0.96
C VAL A 76 -8.19 9.40 2.26
N THR A 77 -9.00 8.34 2.18
CA THR A 77 -9.38 7.52 3.32
C THR A 77 -8.81 6.12 3.13
N LEU A 78 -8.08 5.62 4.11
CA LEU A 78 -7.65 4.25 4.21
C LEU A 78 -8.39 3.58 5.35
N GLU A 79 -9.20 2.59 5.03
CA GLU A 79 -9.84 1.70 6.00
C GLU A 79 -8.99 0.45 6.15
N SER A 80 -8.75 0.04 7.39
CA SER A 80 -7.93 -1.11 7.74
C SER A 80 -8.66 -2.04 8.69
N GLY A 81 -8.37 -3.33 8.62
CA GLY A 81 -8.95 -4.32 9.50
C GLY A 81 -9.00 -5.71 8.89
N GLY A 82 -9.55 -6.66 9.64
CA GLY A 82 -9.80 -8.03 9.20
C GLY A 82 -11.28 -8.34 9.19
N ILE A 83 -11.89 -8.41 8.01
CA ILE A 83 -13.33 -8.64 7.87
C ILE A 83 -13.71 -10.12 7.85
N SER A 84 -12.84 -10.99 7.36
CA SER A 84 -13.16 -12.41 7.18
C SER A 84 -11.92 -13.28 7.11
N HIS A 85 -11.96 -14.46 7.70
CA HIS A 85 -10.89 -15.45 7.62
C HIS A 85 -10.82 -16.16 6.25
N TYR A 86 -11.84 -16.04 5.41
CA TYR A 86 -11.98 -16.81 4.19
C TYR A 86 -12.02 -15.96 2.92
N ARG A 87 -12.04 -14.63 3.04
CA ARG A 87 -12.10 -13.74 1.90
C ARG A 87 -11.04 -12.66 2.02
N TRP A 88 -10.32 -12.45 0.94
CA TRP A 88 -9.46 -11.30 0.74
C TRP A 88 -10.27 -10.17 0.12
N ASP A 89 -10.23 -9.00 0.73
CA ASP A 89 -10.87 -7.81 0.18
C ASP A 89 -9.90 -6.62 0.31
N GLU A 90 -9.15 -6.41 -0.75
CA GLU A 90 -8.25 -5.29 -0.89
C GLU A 90 -8.62 -4.54 -2.17
N HIS A 91 -9.14 -3.35 -2.01
CA HIS A 91 -9.59 -2.56 -3.13
C HIS A 91 -9.22 -1.08 -2.97
N THR A 92 -9.17 -0.37 -4.10
CA THR A 92 -8.94 1.07 -4.15
C THR A 92 -9.94 1.68 -5.11
N GLN A 93 -10.62 2.75 -4.68
CA GLN A 93 -11.53 3.51 -5.51
C GLN A 93 -11.12 4.97 -5.57
N ILE A 94 -11.04 5.51 -6.80
CA ILE A 94 -10.67 6.90 -7.07
C ILE A 94 -11.83 7.56 -7.81
N TYR A 95 -12.31 8.66 -7.25
CA TYR A 95 -13.38 9.45 -7.83
C TYR A 95 -12.84 10.64 -8.62
N PHE A 96 -13.38 10.85 -9.80
CA PHE A 96 -13.10 11.96 -10.69
C PHE A 96 -14.38 12.75 -10.95
N GLN A 97 -14.26 13.94 -11.50
CA GLN A 97 -15.42 14.77 -11.85
C GLN A 97 -16.41 14.03 -12.77
N HIS A 98 -15.91 13.19 -13.68
CA HIS A 98 -16.71 12.53 -14.70
C HIS A 98 -16.59 10.99 -14.65
N GLY A 99 -16.47 10.44 -13.45
CA GLY A 99 -16.45 8.99 -13.28
C GLY A 99 -15.59 8.52 -12.10
N TRP A 100 -15.24 7.25 -12.13
CA TRP A 100 -14.40 6.63 -11.11
C TRP A 100 -13.62 5.46 -11.69
N VAL A 101 -12.54 5.12 -11.01
CA VAL A 101 -11.79 3.89 -11.23
C VAL A 101 -11.84 3.08 -9.95
N HIS A 102 -12.19 1.81 -10.05
CA HIS A 102 -12.19 0.86 -8.96
C HIS A 102 -11.26 -0.30 -9.31
N THR A 103 -10.40 -0.68 -8.37
CA THR A 103 -9.46 -1.79 -8.52
C THR A 103 -9.57 -2.75 -7.35
N TRP A 104 -9.49 -4.04 -7.62
CA TRP A 104 -9.40 -5.09 -6.61
C TRP A 104 -8.08 -5.83 -6.76
N ALA A 105 -7.31 -5.91 -5.70
CA ALA A 105 -6.06 -6.64 -5.67
C ALA A 105 -6.32 -8.09 -5.20
N PRO A 106 -5.80 -9.11 -5.89
CA PRO A 106 -5.88 -10.48 -5.42
C PRO A 106 -4.91 -10.72 -4.25
N PRO A 107 -5.12 -11.78 -3.44
CA PRO A 107 -4.15 -12.20 -2.46
C PRO A 107 -2.74 -12.36 -3.06
N LEU A 108 -1.74 -11.79 -2.42
CA LEU A 108 -0.37 -11.68 -2.94
C LEU A 108 0.28 -13.02 -3.33
N LEU A 109 -0.10 -14.11 -2.67
CA LEU A 109 0.47 -15.43 -2.93
C LEU A 109 -0.14 -16.16 -4.12
N LEU A 110 -1.23 -15.64 -4.71
CA LEU A 110 -1.85 -16.24 -5.88
C LEU A 110 -1.10 -15.85 -7.15
N LYS A 111 -0.56 -16.86 -7.83
CA LYS A 111 0.34 -16.66 -8.97
C LYS A 111 -0.35 -16.33 -10.29
N ASN A 112 -1.59 -16.77 -10.48
CA ASN A 112 -2.30 -16.69 -11.76
C ASN A 112 -3.60 -15.88 -11.65
N THR A 113 -3.66 -14.98 -10.68
CA THR A 113 -4.84 -14.13 -10.47
C THR A 113 -4.42 -12.68 -10.70
N SER A 114 -5.04 -12.03 -11.68
CA SER A 114 -4.82 -10.62 -11.96
C SER A 114 -5.68 -9.74 -11.06
N ALA A 115 -5.25 -8.51 -10.85
CA ALA A 115 -6.12 -7.48 -10.33
C ALA A 115 -7.30 -7.25 -11.28
N GLU A 116 -8.45 -6.93 -10.72
CA GLU A 116 -9.62 -6.48 -11.47
C GLU A 116 -9.67 -4.97 -11.50
N VAL A 117 -10.10 -4.41 -12.64
CA VAL A 117 -10.24 -2.97 -12.82
C VAL A 117 -11.59 -2.68 -13.44
N GLU A 118 -12.31 -1.74 -12.85
CA GLU A 118 -13.54 -1.21 -13.41
C GLU A 118 -13.43 0.31 -13.56
N ILE A 119 -13.79 0.83 -14.72
CA ILE A 119 -13.75 2.26 -15.03
C ILE A 119 -15.15 2.68 -15.42
N TYR A 120 -15.73 3.58 -14.67
CA TYR A 120 -16.96 4.26 -15.04
C TYR A 120 -16.65 5.62 -15.65
N ARG A 121 -17.25 5.90 -16.80
CA ARG A 121 -17.23 7.22 -17.46
C ARG A 121 -18.65 7.77 -17.55
N ALA A 122 -18.87 8.92 -16.94
CA ALA A 122 -20.08 9.69 -17.12
C ALA A 122 -19.99 10.54 -18.42
N GLY A 123 -21.12 10.74 -19.08
CA GLY A 123 -21.21 11.49 -20.32
C GLY A 123 -22.54 11.20 -21.03
N GLU A 124 -22.69 11.65 -22.27
CA GLU A 124 -23.88 11.32 -23.09
C GLU A 124 -24.01 9.81 -23.26
N ASP A 125 -22.87 9.12 -23.48
CA ASP A 125 -22.78 7.67 -23.52
C ASP A 125 -22.10 7.17 -22.22
N GLN A 126 -22.89 6.89 -21.20
CA GLN A 126 -22.37 6.31 -19.95
C GLN A 126 -21.81 4.92 -20.23
N GLN A 127 -20.57 4.70 -19.76
CA GLN A 127 -19.86 3.44 -20.02
C GLN A 127 -19.26 2.88 -18.76
N ILE A 128 -19.35 1.54 -18.60
CA ILE A 128 -18.56 0.78 -17.65
C ILE A 128 -17.58 -0.09 -18.46
N LEU A 129 -16.30 0.15 -18.29
CA LEU A 129 -15.23 -0.60 -18.92
C LEU A 129 -14.58 -1.50 -17.87
N ARG A 130 -14.39 -2.77 -18.21
CA ARG A 130 -13.65 -3.76 -17.40
C ARG A 130 -12.46 -4.26 -18.22
N PRO A 131 -11.33 -3.55 -18.18
CA PRO A 131 -10.13 -3.98 -18.87
C PRO A 131 -9.68 -5.35 -18.36
N ILE A 132 -9.47 -6.29 -19.27
CA ILE A 132 -8.92 -7.59 -18.93
C ILE A 132 -7.41 -7.51 -19.15
N PRO A 133 -6.59 -7.60 -18.10
CA PRO A 133 -5.14 -7.66 -18.26
C PRO A 133 -4.77 -8.87 -19.12
N LYS A 134 -3.87 -8.68 -20.09
CA LYS A 134 -3.36 -9.76 -20.96
C LYS A 134 -1.91 -10.11 -20.57
N PRO A 135 -1.60 -10.56 -19.37
CA PRO A 135 -0.26 -10.96 -19.06
C PRO A 135 -0.09 -12.46 -19.29
N ARG A 136 1.09 -12.85 -19.71
CA ARG A 136 1.49 -14.27 -19.69
C ARG A 136 1.56 -14.79 -18.26
N TRP A 137 1.93 -13.93 -17.31
CA TRP A 137 1.96 -14.16 -15.86
C TRP A 137 1.48 -12.92 -15.14
N THR A 138 0.67 -13.10 -14.13
CA THR A 138 0.05 -12.00 -13.38
C THR A 138 0.63 -11.84 -11.98
N TRP A 139 1.51 -12.74 -11.54
CA TRP A 139 2.06 -12.71 -10.20
C TRP A 139 2.84 -11.41 -9.93
N ALA A 140 2.43 -10.69 -8.88
CA ALA A 140 2.99 -9.38 -8.54
C ALA A 140 4.50 -9.44 -8.30
N TYR A 141 5.00 -10.40 -7.52
CA TYR A 141 6.42 -10.59 -7.26
C TYR A 141 7.25 -10.86 -8.52
N HIS A 142 6.69 -11.56 -9.50
CA HIS A 142 7.39 -11.76 -10.77
C HIS A 142 7.54 -10.44 -11.52
N ARG A 143 6.51 -9.59 -11.53
CA ARG A 143 6.55 -8.28 -12.16
C ARG A 143 7.48 -7.31 -11.45
N GLU A 144 7.50 -7.35 -10.14
CA GLU A 144 8.45 -6.59 -9.33
C GLU A 144 9.89 -6.95 -9.68
N LEU A 145 10.20 -8.24 -9.75
CA LEU A 145 11.54 -8.72 -10.10
C LEU A 145 11.95 -8.36 -11.55
N GLU A 146 11.02 -8.50 -12.51
CA GLU A 146 11.24 -8.06 -13.89
C GLU A 146 11.56 -6.56 -13.95
N HIS A 147 10.78 -5.75 -13.21
CA HIS A 147 11.00 -4.30 -13.12
C HIS A 147 12.38 -4.00 -12.52
N PHE A 148 12.71 -4.60 -11.39
CA PHE A 148 13.99 -4.42 -10.72
C PHE A 148 15.18 -4.74 -11.65
N ILE A 149 15.20 -5.95 -12.23
CA ILE A 149 16.29 -6.39 -13.11
C ILE A 149 16.42 -5.47 -14.35
N LYS A 150 15.29 -5.08 -14.93
CA LYS A 150 15.28 -4.15 -16.08
C LYS A 150 15.92 -2.82 -15.71
N HIS A 151 15.49 -2.21 -14.58
CA HIS A 151 15.94 -0.87 -14.19
C HIS A 151 17.41 -0.86 -13.76
N VAL A 152 17.88 -1.92 -13.08
CA VAL A 152 19.32 -2.10 -12.81
C VAL A 152 20.13 -2.19 -14.10
N ARG A 153 19.66 -2.94 -15.12
CA ARG A 153 20.39 -3.12 -16.38
C ARG A 153 20.41 -1.89 -17.27
N THR A 154 19.41 -1.04 -17.16
CA THR A 154 19.22 0.14 -18.02
C THR A 154 19.52 1.45 -17.33
N ASP A 155 19.95 1.40 -16.06
CA ASP A 155 20.21 2.59 -15.22
C ASP A 155 19.03 3.55 -15.20
N GLN A 156 17.81 2.99 -15.12
CA GLN A 156 16.58 3.77 -15.06
C GLN A 156 16.11 3.87 -13.59
N PRO A 157 15.44 4.96 -13.22
CA PRO A 157 14.90 5.12 -11.87
C PRO A 157 13.83 4.07 -11.58
N PHE A 158 13.82 3.55 -10.34
CA PHE A 158 12.77 2.66 -9.88
C PHE A 158 11.46 3.42 -9.69
N ARG A 159 10.34 2.73 -9.91
CA ARG A 159 9.00 3.28 -9.67
C ARG A 159 8.76 3.62 -8.19
N SER A 160 9.30 2.79 -7.30
CA SER A 160 9.35 3.00 -5.86
C SER A 160 10.77 2.69 -5.42
N SER A 161 11.53 3.71 -5.07
CA SER A 161 12.92 3.57 -4.60
C SER A 161 12.95 3.46 -3.07
N GLY A 162 14.13 3.13 -2.52
CA GLY A 162 14.33 3.15 -1.07
C GLY A 162 14.10 4.54 -0.48
N GLU A 163 14.48 5.59 -1.20
CA GLU A 163 14.25 6.99 -0.80
C GLU A 163 12.75 7.33 -0.77
N ASP A 164 12.00 6.91 -1.80
CA ASP A 164 10.54 7.10 -1.83
C ASP A 164 9.87 6.38 -0.66
N SER A 165 10.32 5.16 -0.35
CA SER A 165 9.77 4.37 0.76
C SER A 165 10.04 4.97 2.14
N LEU A 166 11.02 5.87 2.30
CA LEU A 166 11.21 6.61 3.56
C LEU A 166 10.01 7.50 3.89
N THR A 167 9.34 8.03 2.89
CA THR A 167 8.10 8.80 3.09
C THR A 167 7.00 7.91 3.67
N ASP A 168 6.86 6.68 3.18
CA ASP A 168 5.89 5.73 3.73
C ASP A 168 6.20 5.44 5.21
N VAL A 169 7.47 5.20 5.57
CA VAL A 169 7.86 4.96 6.96
C VAL A 169 7.52 6.17 7.86
N ARG A 170 7.80 7.39 7.41
CA ARG A 170 7.44 8.61 8.16
C ARG A 170 5.93 8.73 8.38
N LEU A 171 5.13 8.38 7.37
CA LEU A 171 3.67 8.38 7.50
C LEU A 171 3.19 7.36 8.54
N TYR A 172 3.81 6.17 8.61
CA TYR A 172 3.50 5.19 9.66
C TYR A 172 3.79 5.72 11.04
N GLU A 173 4.94 6.35 11.24
CA GLU A 173 5.25 6.97 12.51
C GLU A 173 4.23 8.06 12.87
N GLU A 174 3.85 8.90 11.90
CA GLU A 174 2.85 9.94 12.11
C GLU A 174 1.48 9.36 12.46
N ILE A 175 1.05 8.28 11.78
CA ILE A 175 -0.20 7.58 12.09
C ILE A 175 -0.21 7.12 13.54
N TYR A 176 0.83 6.40 13.98
CA TYR A 176 0.87 5.85 15.33
C TYR A 176 1.07 6.92 16.40
N LYS A 177 1.84 7.97 16.13
CA LYS A 177 1.94 9.13 17.03
C LYS A 177 0.58 9.79 17.24
N LYS A 178 -0.20 9.99 16.15
CA LYS A 178 -1.57 10.54 16.27
C LYS A 178 -2.50 9.59 17.04
N PHE A 179 -2.49 8.31 16.73
CA PHE A 179 -3.28 7.31 17.43
C PHE A 179 -2.99 7.29 18.94
N LEU A 180 -1.72 7.38 19.31
CA LEU A 180 -1.27 7.35 20.71
C LEU A 180 -1.26 8.71 21.38
N ASN A 181 -1.68 9.79 20.68
CA ASN A 181 -1.62 11.18 21.15
C ASN A 181 -0.20 11.61 21.61
N ILE A 182 0.83 11.15 20.89
CA ILE A 182 2.23 11.52 21.09
C ILE A 182 2.57 12.68 20.14
N ASN A 183 3.15 13.75 20.70
CA ASN A 183 3.62 14.91 19.95
C ASN A 183 5.00 14.70 19.32
#